data_412ac3e54a8a6685b869c86265a0e084
#
_entry.id   412ac3e54a8a6685b869c86265a0e084
#
_cell.length_a   1.000
_cell.length_b   1.000
_cell.length_c   1.000
_cell.angle_alpha   90.00
_cell.angle_beta   90.00
_cell.angle_gamma   90.00
#
_symmetry.space_group_name_H-M   'P 1'
#
loop_
_entity.id
_entity.type
_entity.pdbx_description
1 polymer ?
#
loop_
_entity_poly.entity_id
_entity_poly.type
_entity_poly.pdbx_seq_one_letter_code
_entity_poly.pdbx_strand_id
1 'polypeptide(L)'
;PDLALSLVVPKEDGRTAALSSYQLEILRDKNKELNRRLHELSLNAQDNERLIRHIHALSLALLRTRRPDDVVNTLAACLKTDFESESVRVITFAAVYGVEEPWYSHIPADDARLKPFTDCLASNEPICGRLNPEKLPVLFGEAREFAQSIALIPIGGTGLIAVGSRDPHRFYPGMGTLFLRWIGELFEAALAQSRR
;
A
#
# COMPACT_ATOMS: atom_id res chain seq x y z
N PRO A 1 -66.03 -40.87 -41.02
CA PRO A 1 -66.08 -39.50 -40.56
C PRO A 1 -64.85 -39.21 -39.73
N ASP A 2 -63.77 -38.74 -40.44
CA ASP A 2 -62.46 -38.45 -39.91
C ASP A 2 -62.44 -36.99 -39.48
N LEU A 3 -62.35 -36.76 -38.19
CA LEU A 3 -61.93 -35.51 -37.63
C LEU A 3 -60.41 -35.64 -37.26
N ALA A 4 -59.59 -35.55 -38.29
CA ALA A 4 -58.18 -35.30 -38.05
C ALA A 4 -58.04 -33.84 -37.55
N LEU A 5 -57.97 -33.70 -36.26
CA LEU A 5 -57.53 -32.47 -35.62
C LEU A 5 -56.09 -32.16 -36.07
N SER A 6 -55.95 -31.26 -37.05
CA SER A 6 -54.65 -30.66 -37.36
C SER A 6 -54.24 -29.77 -36.20
N LEU A 7 -53.54 -30.32 -35.26
CA LEU A 7 -52.77 -29.54 -34.28
C LEU A 7 -51.72 -28.72 -35.06
N VAL A 8 -52.05 -27.49 -35.35
CA VAL A 8 -51.08 -26.48 -35.75
C VAL A 8 -50.24 -26.23 -34.54
N VAL A 9 -49.09 -26.86 -34.43
CA VAL A 9 -48.06 -26.46 -33.49
C VAL A 9 -47.63 -25.05 -33.89
N PRO A 10 -47.82 -24.05 -33.06
CA PRO A 10 -47.33 -22.72 -33.36
C PRO A 10 -45.83 -22.86 -33.58
N LYS A 11 -45.33 -22.48 -34.75
CA LYS A 11 -43.92 -22.28 -35.02
C LYS A 11 -43.50 -21.24 -33.99
N GLU A 12 -42.74 -21.69 -32.97
CA GLU A 12 -42.14 -20.73 -32.03
C GLU A 12 -41.38 -19.70 -32.87
N ASP A 13 -41.84 -18.49 -32.79
CA ASP A 13 -41.28 -17.39 -33.56
C ASP A 13 -39.81 -17.33 -33.33
N GLY A 14 -38.98 -17.27 -34.41
CA GLY A 14 -37.56 -17.12 -34.35
C GLY A 14 -37.08 -15.93 -33.49
N ARG A 15 -38.01 -15.05 -33.11
CA ARG A 15 -37.83 -13.95 -32.15
C ARG A 15 -37.65 -14.43 -30.71
N THR A 16 -38.38 -15.45 -30.24
CA THR A 16 -38.23 -16.01 -28.89
C THR A 16 -36.89 -16.76 -28.74
N ALA A 17 -36.49 -17.50 -29.78
CA ALA A 17 -35.19 -18.17 -29.81
C ALA A 17 -34.01 -17.15 -29.86
N ALA A 18 -34.17 -16.06 -30.62
CA ALA A 18 -33.19 -14.98 -30.66
C ALA A 18 -33.10 -14.23 -29.33
N LEU A 19 -34.22 -14.00 -28.63
CA LEU A 19 -34.27 -13.33 -27.33
C LEU A 19 -33.62 -14.19 -26.26
N SER A 20 -33.87 -15.50 -26.23
CA SER A 20 -33.23 -16.41 -25.26
C SER A 20 -31.73 -16.57 -25.52
N SER A 21 -31.31 -16.60 -26.77
CA SER A 21 -29.87 -16.60 -27.11
C SER A 21 -29.15 -15.33 -26.66
N TYR A 22 -29.77 -14.17 -26.84
CA TYR A 22 -29.28 -12.88 -26.38
C TYR A 22 -29.19 -12.82 -24.85
N GLN A 23 -30.22 -13.31 -24.14
CA GLN A 23 -30.21 -13.41 -22.69
C GLN A 23 -29.10 -14.33 -22.18
N LEU A 24 -28.87 -15.47 -22.84
CA LEU A 24 -27.78 -16.39 -22.52
C LEU A 24 -26.39 -15.75 -22.71
N GLU A 25 -26.22 -14.95 -23.75
CA GLU A 25 -24.97 -14.23 -23.99
C GLU A 25 -24.72 -13.20 -22.88
N ILE A 26 -25.71 -12.38 -22.53
CA ILE A 26 -25.63 -11.43 -21.42
C ILE A 26 -25.30 -12.13 -20.10
N LEU A 27 -25.94 -13.27 -19.82
CA LEU A 27 -25.67 -14.05 -18.60
C LEU A 27 -24.26 -14.62 -18.58
N ARG A 28 -23.76 -15.09 -19.72
CA ARG A 28 -22.36 -15.54 -19.83
C ARG A 28 -21.36 -14.43 -19.60
N ASP A 29 -21.62 -13.25 -20.15
CA ASP A 29 -20.73 -12.09 -19.97
C ASP A 29 -20.76 -11.59 -18.54
N LYS A 30 -21.93 -11.52 -17.92
CA LYS A 30 -22.03 -11.22 -16.48
C LYS A 30 -21.34 -12.26 -15.61
N ASN A 31 -21.43 -13.53 -15.95
CA ASN A 31 -20.76 -14.60 -15.22
C ASN A 31 -19.23 -14.47 -15.31
N LYS A 32 -18.71 -14.20 -16.52
CA LYS A 32 -17.27 -13.95 -16.73
C LYS A 32 -16.81 -12.74 -15.91
N GLU A 33 -17.55 -11.65 -15.93
CA GLU A 33 -17.23 -10.45 -15.18
C GLU A 33 -17.26 -10.69 -13.66
N LEU A 34 -18.28 -11.42 -13.16
CA LEU A 34 -18.37 -11.80 -11.76
C LEU A 34 -17.19 -12.70 -11.34
N ASN A 35 -16.82 -13.67 -12.16
CA ASN A 35 -15.68 -14.55 -11.88
C ASN A 35 -14.37 -13.74 -11.86
N ARG A 36 -14.19 -12.78 -12.78
CA ARG A 36 -13.03 -11.89 -12.76
C ARG A 36 -12.96 -11.08 -11.47
N ARG A 37 -14.08 -10.47 -11.06
CA ARG A 37 -14.16 -9.70 -9.80
C ARG A 37 -13.90 -10.56 -8.56
N LEU A 38 -14.43 -11.78 -8.53
CA LEU A 38 -14.16 -12.72 -7.44
C LEU A 38 -12.67 -13.07 -7.35
N HIS A 39 -12.03 -13.29 -8.49
CA HIS A 39 -10.59 -13.55 -8.54
C HIS A 39 -9.79 -12.36 -8.03
N GLU A 40 -10.09 -11.14 -8.46
CA GLU A 40 -9.46 -9.92 -7.99
C GLU A 40 -9.64 -9.71 -6.47
N LEU A 41 -10.85 -9.93 -5.96
CA LEU A 41 -11.12 -9.87 -4.52
C LEU A 41 -10.34 -10.91 -3.74
N SER A 42 -10.21 -12.13 -4.26
CA SER A 42 -9.40 -13.19 -3.64
C SER A 42 -7.92 -12.82 -3.58
N LEU A 43 -7.36 -12.26 -4.64
CA LEU A 43 -5.98 -11.77 -4.65
C LEU A 43 -5.77 -10.65 -3.64
N ASN A 44 -6.66 -9.65 -3.61
CA ASN A 44 -6.61 -8.57 -2.64
C ASN A 44 -6.69 -9.07 -1.20
N ALA A 45 -7.52 -10.09 -0.93
CA ALA A 45 -7.61 -10.69 0.40
C ALA A 45 -6.31 -11.39 0.81
N GLN A 46 -5.66 -12.11 -0.12
CA GLN A 46 -4.36 -12.75 0.13
C GLN A 46 -3.26 -11.73 0.39
N ASP A 47 -3.22 -10.64 -0.38
CA ASP A 47 -2.26 -9.56 -0.18
C ASP A 47 -2.47 -8.86 1.18
N ASN A 48 -3.72 -8.59 1.55
CA ASN A 48 -4.04 -8.04 2.86
C ASN A 48 -3.61 -8.98 4.00
N GLU A 49 -3.84 -10.29 3.86
CA GLU A 49 -3.40 -11.28 4.87
C GLU A 49 -1.87 -11.30 4.99
N ARG A 50 -1.14 -11.19 3.88
CA ARG A 50 0.32 -11.08 3.88
C ARG A 50 0.77 -9.83 4.63
N LEU A 51 0.17 -8.67 4.34
CA LEU A 51 0.48 -7.41 5.02
C LEU A 51 0.22 -7.48 6.52
N ILE A 52 -0.91 -8.07 6.95
CA ILE A 52 -1.22 -8.28 8.38
C ILE A 52 -0.14 -9.13 9.06
N ARG A 53 0.31 -10.20 8.42
CA ARG A 53 1.39 -11.04 8.96
C ARG A 53 2.70 -10.27 9.11
N HIS A 54 3.06 -9.43 8.13
CA HIS A 54 4.27 -8.60 8.20
C HIS A 54 4.16 -7.54 9.30
N ILE A 55 3.02 -6.87 9.46
CA ILE A 55 2.78 -5.92 10.56
C ILE A 55 2.88 -6.62 11.93
N HIS A 56 2.29 -7.80 12.05
CA HIS A 56 2.39 -8.57 13.28
C HIS A 56 3.84 -8.95 13.61
N ALA A 57 4.60 -9.43 12.62
CA ALA A 57 6.02 -9.75 12.77
C ALA A 57 6.84 -8.53 13.17
N LEU A 58 6.62 -7.37 12.52
CA LEU A 58 7.23 -6.09 12.88
C LEU A 58 6.90 -5.70 14.32
N SER A 59 5.63 -5.82 14.74
CA SER A 59 5.22 -5.51 16.11
C SER A 59 6.00 -6.34 17.14
N LEU A 60 6.10 -7.66 16.91
CA LEU A 60 6.85 -8.55 17.79
C LEU A 60 8.35 -8.25 17.79
N ALA A 61 8.92 -7.87 16.65
CA ALA A 61 10.32 -7.49 16.54
C ALA A 61 10.61 -6.20 17.32
N LEU A 62 9.77 -5.18 17.17
CA LEU A 62 9.90 -3.90 17.88
C LEU A 62 9.72 -4.04 19.40
N LEU A 63 8.82 -4.90 19.85
CA LEU A 63 8.63 -5.19 21.30
C LEU A 63 9.88 -5.80 21.98
N ARG A 64 10.78 -6.41 21.21
CA ARG A 64 12.04 -6.99 21.71
C ARG A 64 13.17 -5.97 21.77
N THR A 65 13.03 -4.82 21.12
CA THR A 65 14.05 -3.78 21.14
C THR A 65 14.06 -3.05 22.48
N ARG A 66 15.24 -2.58 22.88
CA ARG A 66 15.44 -1.84 24.13
C ARG A 66 16.06 -0.47 23.91
N ARG A 67 16.76 -0.30 22.81
CA ARG A 67 17.52 0.90 22.49
C ARG A 67 16.93 1.58 21.25
N PRO A 68 16.99 2.91 21.15
CA PRO A 68 16.48 3.63 19.99
C PRO A 68 17.13 3.24 18.65
N ASP A 69 18.44 2.94 18.66
CA ASP A 69 19.15 2.45 17.48
C ASP A 69 18.64 1.07 17.02
N ASP A 70 18.36 0.15 17.95
CA ASP A 70 17.76 -1.16 17.63
C ASP A 70 16.38 -0.99 17.01
N VAL A 71 15.57 -0.05 17.50
CA VAL A 71 14.22 0.25 16.95
C VAL A 71 14.34 0.69 15.49
N VAL A 72 15.24 1.65 15.20
CA VAL A 72 15.44 2.20 13.86
C VAL A 72 15.95 1.14 12.89
N ASN A 73 16.95 0.35 13.33
CA ASN A 73 17.54 -0.73 12.53
C ASN A 73 16.52 -1.85 12.25
N THR A 74 15.74 -2.25 13.25
CA THR A 74 14.69 -3.28 13.11
C THR A 74 13.63 -2.86 12.09
N LEU A 75 13.15 -1.61 12.18
CA LEU A 75 12.19 -1.09 11.21
C LEU A 75 12.75 -1.11 9.79
N ALA A 76 13.95 -0.57 9.60
CA ALA A 76 14.57 -0.50 8.27
C ALA A 76 14.82 -1.90 7.67
N ALA A 77 15.24 -2.86 8.49
CA ALA A 77 15.39 -4.24 8.07
C ALA A 77 14.05 -4.85 7.62
N CYS A 78 13.00 -4.72 8.43
CA CYS A 78 11.67 -5.22 8.06
C CYS A 78 11.11 -4.56 6.79
N LEU A 79 11.28 -3.23 6.63
CA LEU A 79 10.82 -2.54 5.42
C LEU A 79 11.55 -3.02 4.15
N LYS A 80 12.83 -3.38 4.25
CA LYS A 80 13.61 -3.89 3.12
C LYS A 80 13.27 -5.35 2.80
N THR A 81 13.14 -6.21 3.82
CA THR A 81 12.96 -7.67 3.65
C THR A 81 11.49 -8.05 3.49
N ASP A 82 10.65 -7.71 4.47
CA ASP A 82 9.27 -8.19 4.54
C ASP A 82 8.35 -7.39 3.61
N PHE A 83 8.64 -6.10 3.42
CA PHE A 83 7.89 -5.25 2.51
C PHE A 83 8.60 -5.05 1.16
N GLU A 84 9.70 -5.75 0.89
CA GLU A 84 10.41 -5.74 -0.40
C GLU A 84 10.65 -4.33 -0.95
N SER A 85 11.05 -3.41 -0.06
CA SER A 85 11.21 -2.00 -0.42
C SER A 85 12.61 -1.75 -0.96
N GLU A 86 12.71 -1.27 -2.21
CA GLU A 86 14.02 -1.03 -2.85
C GLU A 86 14.74 0.19 -2.26
N SER A 87 14.00 1.17 -1.79
CA SER A 87 14.55 2.38 -1.17
C SER A 87 13.79 2.70 0.10
N VAL A 88 14.51 2.84 1.19
CA VAL A 88 13.97 3.22 2.50
C VAL A 88 14.75 4.41 3.01
N ARG A 89 14.07 5.39 3.57
CA ARG A 89 14.65 6.52 4.30
C ARG A 89 13.89 6.71 5.60
N VAL A 90 14.63 6.78 6.68
CA VAL A 90 14.09 7.10 8.01
C VAL A 90 14.69 8.42 8.45
N ILE A 91 13.84 9.39 8.72
CA ILE A 91 14.20 10.71 9.22
C ILE A 91 13.61 10.85 10.62
N THR A 92 14.44 11.17 11.61
CA THR A 92 13.97 11.48 12.96
C THR A 92 14.28 12.94 13.33
N PHE A 93 13.37 13.59 14.05
CA PHE A 93 13.54 14.98 14.47
C PHE A 93 14.43 15.13 15.70
N ALA A 94 14.57 14.07 16.49
CA ALA A 94 15.56 13.96 17.53
C ALA A 94 16.61 12.93 17.12
N ALA A 95 17.90 13.19 17.44
CA ALA A 95 18.99 12.30 17.10
C ALA A 95 18.82 10.93 17.76
N VAL A 96 19.10 9.89 17.00
CA VAL A 96 19.25 8.52 17.47
C VAL A 96 20.72 8.14 17.23
N TYR A 97 21.46 8.04 18.31
CA TYR A 97 22.89 7.72 18.25
C TYR A 97 23.09 6.24 17.98
N GLY A 98 24.17 5.88 17.26
CA GLY A 98 24.50 4.49 16.93
C GLY A 98 23.90 3.99 15.61
N VAL A 99 23.23 4.86 14.83
CA VAL A 99 22.77 4.56 13.48
C VAL A 99 23.59 5.39 12.48
N GLU A 100 24.59 4.77 11.84
CA GLU A 100 25.48 5.41 10.85
C GLU A 100 25.21 4.84 9.45
N GLU A 101 23.95 4.80 9.06
CA GLU A 101 23.49 4.17 7.82
C GLU A 101 23.03 5.21 6.79
N PRO A 102 23.29 5.03 5.49
CA PRO A 102 22.90 6.00 4.45
C PRO A 102 21.41 6.25 4.36
N TRP A 103 20.59 5.29 4.79
CA TRP A 103 19.13 5.38 4.79
C TRP A 103 18.54 6.08 6.02
N TYR A 104 19.36 6.41 7.01
CA TYR A 104 18.97 7.16 8.21
C TYR A 104 19.45 8.61 8.14
N SER A 105 18.66 9.53 8.68
CA SER A 105 19.07 10.93 8.88
C SER A 105 18.37 11.53 10.09
N HIS A 106 19.14 12.29 10.85
CA HIS A 106 18.58 13.22 11.83
C HIS A 106 18.38 14.58 11.15
N ILE A 107 17.15 15.07 11.12
CA ILE A 107 16.78 16.40 10.58
C ILE A 107 15.84 17.04 11.59
N PRO A 108 16.23 18.14 12.25
CA PRO A 108 15.33 18.85 13.17
C PRO A 108 14.00 19.25 12.51
N ALA A 109 12.92 19.30 13.29
CA ALA A 109 11.56 19.53 12.77
C ALA A 109 11.39 20.91 12.10
N ASP A 110 12.20 21.89 12.48
CA ASP A 110 12.21 23.26 11.94
C ASP A 110 13.14 23.46 10.73
N ASP A 111 13.83 22.39 10.30
CA ASP A 111 14.76 22.46 9.16
C ASP A 111 14.01 22.78 7.85
N ALA A 112 14.61 23.69 7.07
CA ALA A 112 14.04 24.14 5.79
C ALA A 112 13.84 22.99 4.77
N ARG A 113 14.62 21.91 4.86
CA ARG A 113 14.50 20.71 4.02
C ARG A 113 13.18 19.98 4.22
N LEU A 114 12.51 20.14 5.36
CA LEU A 114 11.22 19.50 5.66
C LEU A 114 10.01 20.31 5.17
N LYS A 115 10.19 21.59 4.79
CA LYS A 115 9.11 22.44 4.28
C LYS A 115 8.25 21.80 3.18
N PRO A 116 8.83 21.07 2.20
CA PRO A 116 8.04 20.42 1.16
C PRO A 116 7.10 19.31 1.69
N PHE A 117 7.28 18.85 2.92
CA PHE A 117 6.53 17.77 3.56
C PHE A 117 5.60 18.24 4.67
N THR A 118 5.47 19.56 4.87
CA THR A 118 4.68 20.17 5.97
C THR A 118 3.25 19.63 6.01
N ASP A 119 2.57 19.53 4.86
CA ASP A 119 1.18 19.07 4.81
C ASP A 119 1.05 17.61 5.26
N CYS A 120 1.98 16.75 4.86
CA CYS A 120 2.04 15.36 5.28
C CYS A 120 2.29 15.24 6.78
N LEU A 121 3.23 16.02 7.30
CA LEU A 121 3.59 16.02 8.72
C LEU A 121 2.46 16.61 9.59
N ALA A 122 1.77 17.63 9.10
CA ALA A 122 0.66 18.27 9.84
C ALA A 122 -0.60 17.40 9.86
N SER A 123 -0.90 16.69 8.76
CA SER A 123 -2.05 15.79 8.69
C SER A 123 -1.85 14.51 9.49
N ASN A 124 -0.59 14.13 9.74
CA ASN A 124 -0.19 12.82 10.29
C ASN A 124 -0.79 11.61 9.54
N GLU A 125 -1.07 11.79 8.24
CA GLU A 125 -1.63 10.75 7.38
C GLU A 125 -0.60 10.34 6.32
N PRO A 126 -0.41 9.03 6.08
CA PRO A 126 0.48 8.57 5.02
C PRO A 126 -0.01 9.01 3.64
N ILE A 127 0.94 9.40 2.79
CA ILE A 127 0.68 9.84 1.42
C ILE A 127 1.38 8.91 0.46
N CYS A 128 0.65 8.41 -0.56
CA CYS A 128 1.17 7.57 -1.63
C CYS A 128 1.07 8.28 -2.97
N GLY A 129 2.05 8.05 -3.83
CA GLY A 129 2.05 8.61 -5.18
C GLY A 129 3.44 8.84 -5.74
N ARG A 130 3.50 9.66 -6.80
CA ARG A 130 4.75 10.17 -7.34
C ARG A 130 5.06 11.51 -6.70
N LEU A 131 6.25 11.66 -6.17
CA LEU A 131 6.72 12.95 -5.68
C LEU A 131 7.22 13.83 -6.84
N ASN A 132 7.07 15.15 -6.65
CA ASN A 132 7.75 16.12 -7.49
C ASN A 132 9.27 15.84 -7.45
N PRO A 133 9.97 15.82 -8.61
CA PRO A 133 11.42 15.62 -8.70
C PRO A 133 12.25 16.49 -7.75
N GLU A 134 11.76 17.68 -7.40
CA GLU A 134 12.42 18.58 -6.44
C GLU A 134 12.43 18.07 -5.00
N LYS A 135 11.47 17.22 -4.64
CA LYS A 135 11.35 16.63 -3.28
C LYS A 135 12.20 15.37 -3.10
N LEU A 136 12.49 14.67 -4.19
CA LEU A 136 13.22 13.39 -4.18
C LEU A 136 14.64 13.48 -3.63
N PRO A 137 15.45 14.52 -3.96
CA PRO A 137 16.81 14.63 -3.44
C PRO A 137 16.90 14.72 -1.93
N VAL A 138 15.91 15.35 -1.29
CA VAL A 138 15.86 15.47 0.18
C VAL A 138 15.70 14.11 0.85
N LEU A 139 14.92 13.21 0.23
CA LEU A 139 14.63 11.89 0.78
C LEU A 139 15.68 10.85 0.36
N PHE A 140 15.98 10.77 -0.93
CA PHE A 140 16.73 9.65 -1.49
C PHE A 140 18.11 10.02 -2.05
N GLY A 141 18.46 11.31 -2.09
CA GLY A 141 19.76 11.75 -2.62
C GLY A 141 19.98 11.26 -4.05
N GLU A 142 21.08 10.54 -4.30
CA GLU A 142 21.41 9.97 -5.61
C GLU A 142 20.52 8.77 -5.99
N ALA A 143 19.94 8.08 -5.02
CA ALA A 143 19.02 6.95 -5.27
C ALA A 143 17.63 7.36 -5.78
N ARG A 144 17.41 8.66 -6.03
CA ARG A 144 16.14 9.24 -6.53
C ARG A 144 15.64 8.62 -7.83
N GLU A 145 16.54 8.16 -8.71
CA GLU A 145 16.20 7.60 -10.02
C GLU A 145 15.43 6.27 -9.92
N PHE A 146 15.56 5.59 -8.78
CA PHE A 146 14.89 4.30 -8.55
C PHE A 146 13.50 4.43 -7.90
N ALA A 147 13.11 5.60 -7.43
CA ALA A 147 11.84 5.81 -6.74
C ALA A 147 10.76 6.34 -7.70
N GLN A 148 10.13 5.44 -8.46
CA GLN A 148 9.05 5.78 -9.39
C GLN A 148 7.69 5.95 -8.69
N SER A 149 7.48 5.27 -7.57
CA SER A 149 6.36 5.50 -6.66
C SER A 149 6.86 5.51 -5.23
N ILE A 150 6.21 6.29 -4.36
CA ILE A 150 6.68 6.56 -3.01
C ILE A 150 5.51 6.55 -2.04
N ALA A 151 5.77 6.00 -0.84
CA ALA A 151 4.93 6.20 0.34
C ALA A 151 5.70 7.06 1.35
N LEU A 152 5.05 8.11 1.83
CA LEU A 152 5.50 8.93 2.95
C LEU A 152 4.66 8.58 4.16
N ILE A 153 5.31 8.27 5.27
CA ILE A 153 4.68 7.82 6.51
C ILE A 153 5.15 8.75 7.63
N PRO A 154 4.30 9.69 8.08
CA PRO A 154 4.62 10.52 9.24
C PRO A 154 4.67 9.67 10.52
N ILE A 155 5.50 10.09 11.47
CA ILE A 155 5.70 9.39 12.74
C ILE A 155 5.34 10.36 13.87
N GLY A 156 4.05 10.62 14.06
CA GLY A 156 3.50 11.32 15.21
C GLY A 156 4.29 12.54 15.71
N GLY A 157 4.82 13.39 14.84
CA GLY A 157 5.66 14.53 15.23
C GLY A 157 7.11 14.18 15.63
N THR A 158 7.51 12.92 15.54
CA THR A 158 8.89 12.48 15.84
C THR A 158 9.76 12.26 14.61
N GLY A 159 9.16 12.18 13.41
CA GLY A 159 9.91 11.95 12.18
C GLY A 159 9.06 11.64 10.97
N LEU A 160 9.72 11.11 9.95
CA LEU A 160 9.15 10.74 8.66
C LEU A 160 9.86 9.49 8.12
N ILE A 161 9.09 8.51 7.65
CA ILE A 161 9.60 7.38 6.88
C ILE A 161 9.22 7.61 5.42
N ALA A 162 10.16 7.41 4.51
CA ALA A 162 9.90 7.39 3.08
C ALA A 162 10.29 6.02 2.52
N VAL A 163 9.38 5.43 1.76
CA VAL A 163 9.57 4.14 1.09
C VAL A 163 9.42 4.35 -0.40
N GLY A 164 10.44 4.00 -1.18
CA GLY A 164 10.44 4.11 -2.63
C GLY A 164 10.38 2.75 -3.31
N SER A 165 9.71 2.70 -4.45
CA SER A 165 9.68 1.53 -5.33
C SER A 165 9.95 1.92 -6.78
N ARG A 166 10.58 0.98 -7.51
CA ARG A 166 10.75 1.06 -8.97
C ARG A 166 9.46 0.80 -9.74
N ASP A 167 8.50 0.10 -9.11
CA ASP A 167 7.18 -0.08 -9.69
C ASP A 167 6.34 1.19 -9.54
N PRO A 168 5.96 1.86 -10.64
CA PRO A 168 5.16 3.08 -10.60
C PRO A 168 3.74 2.88 -10.06
N HIS A 169 3.28 1.62 -9.98
CA HIS A 169 1.94 1.25 -9.53
C HIS A 169 1.89 0.73 -8.10
N ARG A 170 3.02 0.56 -7.43
CA ARG A 170 3.06 0.04 -6.07
C ARG A 170 2.43 1.00 -5.05
N PHE A 171 2.80 2.27 -5.10
CA PHE A 171 2.26 3.32 -4.24
C PHE A 171 1.49 4.33 -5.08
N TYR A 172 0.25 3.99 -5.45
CA TYR A 172 -0.59 4.87 -6.26
C TYR A 172 -1.49 5.76 -5.40
N PRO A 173 -1.86 6.96 -5.89
CA PRO A 173 -2.78 7.84 -5.18
C PRO A 173 -4.14 7.17 -4.97
N GLY A 174 -4.66 7.21 -3.74
CA GLY A 174 -5.94 6.59 -3.38
C GLY A 174 -5.86 5.12 -2.96
N MET A 175 -4.66 4.52 -2.92
CA MET A 175 -4.51 3.22 -2.27
C MET A 175 -4.81 3.31 -0.76
N GLY A 176 -5.24 2.20 -0.15
CA GLY A 176 -5.46 2.13 1.29
C GLY A 176 -4.16 2.35 2.07
N THR A 177 -4.14 3.34 2.95
CA THR A 177 -2.94 3.72 3.74
C THR A 177 -2.92 3.13 5.15
N LEU A 178 -3.90 2.29 5.50
CA LEU A 178 -4.06 1.76 6.85
C LEU A 178 -2.80 1.05 7.38
N PHE A 179 -2.19 0.19 6.57
CA PHE A 179 -0.98 -0.53 6.97
C PHE A 179 0.23 0.39 7.13
N LEU A 180 0.35 1.41 6.29
CA LEU A 180 1.40 2.41 6.39
C LEU A 180 1.25 3.24 7.68
N ARG A 181 0.03 3.59 8.05
CA ARG A 181 -0.27 4.26 9.31
C ARG A 181 0.14 3.40 10.51
N TRP A 182 -0.22 2.13 10.51
CA TRP A 182 0.18 1.21 11.58
C TRP A 182 1.69 1.09 11.72
N ILE A 183 2.44 1.09 10.61
CA ILE A 183 3.92 1.12 10.65
C ILE A 183 4.40 2.36 11.39
N GLY A 184 3.87 3.55 11.06
CA GLY A 184 4.21 4.80 11.72
C GLY A 184 3.91 4.78 13.21
N GLU A 185 2.70 4.37 13.60
CA GLU A 185 2.26 4.28 14.99
C GLU A 185 3.09 3.29 15.82
N LEU A 186 3.38 2.11 15.27
CA LEU A 186 4.23 1.10 15.92
C LEU A 186 5.65 1.61 16.16
N PHE A 187 6.20 2.27 15.15
CA PHE A 187 7.56 2.83 15.25
C PHE A 187 7.64 3.98 16.25
N GLU A 188 6.64 4.88 16.24
CA GLU A 188 6.53 5.96 17.23
C GLU A 188 6.47 5.41 18.65
N ALA A 189 5.58 4.44 18.90
CA ALA A 189 5.41 3.81 20.20
C ALA A 189 6.71 3.12 20.67
N ALA A 190 7.39 2.39 19.78
CA ALA A 190 8.64 1.72 20.09
C ALA A 190 9.77 2.70 20.41
N LEU A 191 9.91 3.80 19.64
CA LEU A 191 10.88 4.86 19.92
C LEU A 191 10.59 5.56 21.25
N ALA A 192 9.34 5.87 21.56
CA ALA A 192 8.96 6.49 22.80
C ALA A 192 9.27 5.59 24.02
N GLN A 193 9.06 4.28 23.87
CA GLN A 193 9.38 3.30 24.90
C GLN A 193 10.90 3.15 25.13
N SER A 194 11.69 3.12 24.06
CA SER A 194 13.15 2.92 24.12
C SER A 194 13.94 4.11 24.65
N ARG A 195 13.30 5.29 24.77
CA ARG A 195 13.89 6.52 25.33
C ARG A 195 13.62 6.70 26.83
N ARG A 196 12.84 5.81 27.44
CA ARG A 196 12.58 5.80 28.89
C ARG A 196 13.62 4.99 29.65
#